data_50136f8bf0fd661e1a407cc9055089ef
#
_entry.id   50136f8bf0fd661e1a407cc9055089ef
#
_cell.length_a   1.000
_cell.length_b   1.000
_cell.length_c   1.000
_cell.angle_alpha   90.00
_cell.angle_beta   90.00
_cell.angle_gamma   90.00
#
_symmetry.space_group_name_H-M   'P 1'
#
loop_
_entity.id
_entity.type
_entity.pdbx_description
1 polymer ?
#
loop_
_entity_poly.entity_id
_entity_poly.type
_entity_poly.pdbx_seq_one_letter_code
_entity_poly.pdbx_strand_id
1 'polypeptide(L)'
;MKTPEQITNSLVKEFDKLNDIREQSLKLSREIIKSCSKSIRNVHRNNLDEAKQHLDEANKNYQDLRSSLKDIPELRFAGYVNDSERELIEAFLVFEFEKTNALLEFEGMNVSASNYIQGLGDAIGEWRRKVLVSLRKLEIEEGEKYLAIMAVSYTHLTLPTTPYV
;
A
#
# COMPACT_ATOMS: atom_id res chain seq x y z
N MET A 1 -46.28 5.60 14.46
CA MET A 1 -45.65 5.29 13.13
C MET A 1 -45.05 6.57 12.60
N LYS A 2 -43.85 6.52 12.00
CA LYS A 2 -43.26 7.70 11.35
C LYS A 2 -43.97 7.96 10.01
N THR A 3 -44.12 9.22 9.64
CA THR A 3 -44.66 9.59 8.32
C THR A 3 -43.61 9.31 7.23
N PRO A 4 -44.03 9.11 5.96
CA PRO A 4 -43.08 8.94 4.85
C PRO A 4 -42.04 10.07 4.76
N GLU A 5 -42.44 11.31 4.99
CA GLU A 5 -41.56 12.47 5.01
C GLU A 5 -40.52 12.38 6.13
N GLN A 6 -40.91 11.94 7.34
CA GLN A 6 -39.96 11.73 8.46
C GLN A 6 -38.97 10.62 8.16
N ILE A 7 -39.39 9.56 7.47
CA ILE A 7 -38.52 8.46 7.03
C ILE A 7 -37.51 8.99 5.99
N THR A 8 -37.99 9.69 4.96
CA THR A 8 -37.14 10.27 3.92
C THR A 8 -36.10 11.22 4.51
N ASN A 9 -36.51 12.14 5.39
CA ASN A 9 -35.57 13.07 6.03
C ASN A 9 -34.53 12.36 6.90
N SER A 10 -34.86 11.23 7.53
CA SER A 10 -33.87 10.46 8.29
C SER A 10 -32.87 9.73 7.36
N LEU A 11 -33.32 9.22 6.23
CA LEU A 11 -32.46 8.58 5.23
C LEU A 11 -31.51 9.57 4.55
N VAL A 12 -32.00 10.76 4.20
CA VAL A 12 -31.15 11.84 3.63
C VAL A 12 -30.03 12.19 4.59
N LYS A 13 -30.32 12.39 5.87
CA LYS A 13 -29.29 12.68 6.89
C LYS A 13 -28.25 11.56 7.03
N GLU A 14 -28.68 10.32 6.91
CA GLU A 14 -27.77 9.16 6.97
C GLU A 14 -26.85 9.13 5.73
N PHE A 15 -27.40 9.35 4.53
CA PHE A 15 -26.62 9.43 3.31
C PHE A 15 -25.66 10.62 3.29
N ASP A 16 -26.06 11.79 3.77
CA ASP A 16 -25.19 12.97 3.87
C ASP A 16 -23.99 12.65 4.78
N LYS A 17 -24.23 12.03 5.95
CA LYS A 17 -23.17 11.61 6.87
C LYS A 17 -22.21 10.60 6.21
N LEU A 18 -22.74 9.59 5.53
CA LEU A 18 -21.89 8.60 4.82
C LEU A 18 -21.07 9.25 3.71
N ASN A 19 -21.68 10.21 2.98
CA ASN A 19 -20.98 10.94 1.95
C ASN A 19 -19.84 11.80 2.50
N ASP A 20 -20.04 12.50 3.61
CA ASP A 20 -19.00 13.29 4.27
C ASP A 20 -17.81 12.41 4.70
N ILE A 21 -18.10 11.25 5.30
CA ILE A 21 -17.04 10.29 5.70
C ILE A 21 -16.31 9.76 4.47
N ARG A 22 -17.04 9.45 3.38
CA ARG A 22 -16.46 8.99 2.12
C ARG A 22 -15.52 10.04 1.52
N GLU A 23 -15.93 11.31 1.46
CA GLU A 23 -15.09 12.38 0.90
C GLU A 23 -13.81 12.59 1.74
N GLN A 24 -13.91 12.56 3.07
CA GLN A 24 -12.74 12.62 3.95
C GLN A 24 -11.80 11.42 3.72
N SER A 25 -12.35 10.22 3.59
CA SER A 25 -11.62 8.99 3.34
C SER A 25 -10.89 9.02 1.99
N LEU A 26 -11.53 9.52 0.94
CA LEU A 26 -10.92 9.74 -0.37
C LEU A 26 -9.75 10.73 -0.32
N LYS A 27 -9.88 11.80 0.47
CA LYS A 27 -8.79 12.76 0.68
C LYS A 27 -7.60 12.11 1.35
N LEU A 28 -7.83 11.38 2.47
CA LEU A 28 -6.77 10.65 3.19
C LEU A 28 -6.09 9.62 2.30
N SER A 29 -6.85 8.84 1.52
CA SER A 29 -6.31 7.86 0.57
C SER A 29 -5.34 8.50 -0.43
N ARG A 30 -5.69 9.66 -1.00
CA ARG A 30 -4.80 10.40 -1.92
C ARG A 30 -3.53 10.90 -1.23
N GLU A 31 -3.63 11.35 0.02
CA GLU A 31 -2.48 11.78 0.81
C GLU A 31 -1.54 10.60 1.14
N ILE A 32 -2.10 9.44 1.49
CA ILE A 32 -1.33 8.20 1.69
C ILE A 32 -0.53 7.86 0.43
N ILE A 33 -1.20 7.70 -0.70
CA ILE A 33 -0.58 7.36 -1.99
C ILE A 33 0.52 8.37 -2.36
N LYS A 34 0.25 9.67 -2.16
CA LYS A 34 1.22 10.72 -2.42
C LYS A 34 2.48 10.60 -1.54
N SER A 35 2.31 10.29 -0.25
CA SER A 35 3.43 10.13 0.67
C SER A 35 4.21 8.84 0.40
N CYS A 36 3.52 7.72 0.06
CA CYS A 36 4.16 6.49 -0.42
C CYS A 36 5.04 6.74 -1.65
N SER A 37 4.50 7.41 -2.67
CA SER A 37 5.25 7.76 -3.89
C SER A 37 6.46 8.66 -3.63
N LYS A 38 6.39 9.55 -2.62
CA LYS A 38 7.55 10.36 -2.21
C LYS A 38 8.59 9.52 -1.48
N SER A 39 8.16 8.60 -0.59
CA SER A 39 9.05 7.67 0.09
C SER A 39 9.85 6.84 -0.93
N ILE A 40 9.18 6.15 -1.85
CA ILE A 40 9.82 5.33 -2.89
C ILE A 40 10.82 6.15 -3.71
N ARG A 41 10.45 7.37 -4.13
CA ARG A 41 11.36 8.25 -4.87
C ARG A 41 12.61 8.63 -4.06
N ASN A 42 12.49 8.83 -2.77
CA ASN A 42 13.62 9.13 -1.91
C ASN A 42 14.50 7.90 -1.68
N VAL A 43 13.92 6.70 -1.58
CA VAL A 43 14.69 5.43 -1.60
C VAL A 43 15.53 5.34 -2.88
N HIS A 44 14.96 5.60 -4.05
CA HIS A 44 15.71 5.59 -5.31
C HIS A 44 16.84 6.63 -5.40
N ARG A 45 16.76 7.70 -4.61
CA ARG A 45 17.79 8.74 -4.50
C ARG A 45 18.78 8.51 -3.35
N ASN A 46 18.65 7.39 -2.63
CA ASN A 46 19.42 7.04 -1.43
C ASN A 46 19.22 8.03 -0.26
N ASN A 47 18.09 8.76 -0.22
CA ASN A 47 17.71 9.68 0.86
C ASN A 47 16.81 8.94 1.86
N LEU A 48 17.37 8.00 2.63
CA LEU A 48 16.59 7.11 3.49
C LEU A 48 15.88 7.84 4.64
N ASP A 49 16.45 8.92 5.17
CA ASP A 49 15.84 9.71 6.25
C ASP A 49 14.54 10.39 5.77
N GLU A 50 14.57 11.03 4.61
CA GLU A 50 13.37 11.64 4.00
C GLU A 50 12.36 10.56 3.57
N ALA A 51 12.86 9.43 3.05
CA ALA A 51 12.00 8.31 2.70
C ALA A 51 11.22 7.80 3.92
N LYS A 52 11.90 7.65 5.05
CA LYS A 52 11.28 7.23 6.32
C LYS A 52 10.24 8.23 6.82
N GLN A 53 10.52 9.52 6.78
CA GLN A 53 9.57 10.56 7.18
C GLN A 53 8.26 10.48 6.39
N HIS A 54 8.35 10.34 5.06
CA HIS A 54 7.17 10.18 4.21
C HIS A 54 6.44 8.86 4.44
N LEU A 55 7.17 7.78 4.72
CA LEU A 55 6.58 6.49 5.03
C LEU A 55 5.82 6.53 6.36
N ASP A 56 6.37 7.19 7.38
CA ASP A 56 5.71 7.36 8.68
C ASP A 56 4.45 8.23 8.57
N GLU A 57 4.50 9.30 7.76
CA GLU A 57 3.33 10.12 7.44
C GLU A 57 2.24 9.29 6.76
N ALA A 58 2.61 8.49 5.75
CA ALA A 58 1.67 7.61 5.06
C ALA A 58 1.04 6.60 6.00
N ASN A 59 1.84 5.95 6.84
CA ASN A 59 1.36 4.97 7.82
C ASN A 59 0.41 5.60 8.84
N LYS A 60 0.73 6.78 9.36
CA LYS A 60 -0.16 7.51 10.27
C LYS A 60 -1.51 7.79 9.62
N ASN A 61 -1.50 8.37 8.42
CA ASN A 61 -2.73 8.67 7.68
C ASN A 61 -3.55 7.40 7.39
N TYR A 62 -2.89 6.27 7.13
CA TYR A 62 -3.56 4.98 6.94
C TYR A 62 -4.21 4.46 8.22
N GLN A 63 -3.56 4.59 9.38
CA GLN A 63 -4.17 4.22 10.67
C GLN A 63 -5.38 5.11 10.98
N ASP A 64 -5.30 6.41 10.68
CA ASP A 64 -6.42 7.35 10.84
C ASP A 64 -7.58 6.96 9.91
N LEU A 65 -7.30 6.64 8.65
CA LEU A 65 -8.29 6.15 7.68
C LEU A 65 -8.96 4.87 8.16
N ARG A 66 -8.20 3.87 8.57
CA ARG A 66 -8.76 2.61 9.10
C ARG A 66 -9.63 2.82 10.34
N SER A 67 -9.20 3.70 11.22
CA SER A 67 -9.92 4.01 12.45
C SER A 67 -11.25 4.68 12.17
N SER A 68 -11.29 5.61 11.20
CA SER A 68 -12.52 6.31 10.80
C SER A 68 -13.54 5.39 10.12
N LEU A 69 -13.09 4.30 9.50
CA LEU A 69 -13.93 3.35 8.77
C LEU A 69 -14.25 2.06 9.54
N LYS A 70 -13.83 1.96 10.80
CA LYS A 70 -13.96 0.72 11.59
C LYS A 70 -15.39 0.17 11.63
N ASP A 71 -16.36 1.05 11.81
CA ASP A 71 -17.77 0.70 11.97
C ASP A 71 -18.61 0.95 10.71
N ILE A 72 -17.95 1.15 9.56
CA ILE A 72 -18.60 1.43 8.27
C ILE A 72 -18.09 0.44 7.21
N PRO A 73 -18.61 -0.81 7.20
CA PRO A 73 -18.12 -1.86 6.31
C PRO A 73 -18.21 -1.49 4.82
N GLU A 74 -19.24 -0.74 4.43
CA GLU A 74 -19.48 -0.30 3.06
C GLU A 74 -18.34 0.56 2.50
N LEU A 75 -17.72 1.37 3.33
CA LEU A 75 -16.57 2.20 2.96
C LEU A 75 -15.23 1.53 3.26
N ARG A 76 -15.17 0.68 4.29
CA ARG A 76 -13.93 0.02 4.72
C ARG A 76 -13.30 -0.86 3.64
N PHE A 77 -14.11 -1.50 2.80
CA PHE A 77 -13.67 -2.37 1.70
C PHE A 77 -13.76 -1.69 0.33
N ALA A 78 -13.90 -0.37 0.29
CA ALA A 78 -13.91 0.38 -0.95
C ALA A 78 -12.55 0.30 -1.66
N GLY A 79 -12.56 0.32 -3.01
CA GLY A 79 -11.36 0.17 -3.83
C GLY A 79 -10.25 1.14 -3.46
N TYR A 80 -10.57 2.42 -3.22
CA TYR A 80 -9.59 3.44 -2.87
C TYR A 80 -8.89 3.18 -1.51
N VAL A 81 -9.54 2.47 -0.57
CA VAL A 81 -8.92 2.05 0.70
C VAL A 81 -7.92 0.93 0.43
N ASN A 82 -8.32 -0.08 -0.35
CA ASN A 82 -7.44 -1.17 -0.75
C ASN A 82 -6.24 -0.66 -1.57
N ASP A 83 -6.46 0.29 -2.48
CA ASP A 83 -5.39 0.91 -3.26
C ASP A 83 -4.38 1.63 -2.37
N SER A 84 -4.84 2.40 -1.38
CA SER A 84 -3.94 3.07 -0.43
C SER A 84 -3.18 2.10 0.47
N GLU A 85 -3.80 0.97 0.87
CA GLU A 85 -3.13 -0.09 1.62
C GLU A 85 -2.04 -0.76 0.78
N ARG A 86 -2.32 -1.08 -0.48
CA ARG A 86 -1.38 -1.69 -1.42
C ARG A 86 -0.15 -0.80 -1.65
N GLU A 87 -0.36 0.48 -1.94
CA GLU A 87 0.72 1.46 -2.11
C GLU A 87 1.57 1.63 -0.84
N LEU A 88 0.93 1.56 0.35
CA LEU A 88 1.65 1.60 1.62
C LEU A 88 2.53 0.37 1.80
N ILE A 89 2.02 -0.82 1.47
CA ILE A 89 2.79 -2.07 1.53
C ILE A 89 3.98 -2.01 0.57
N GLU A 90 3.77 -1.58 -0.67
CA GLU A 90 4.84 -1.38 -1.65
C GLU A 90 5.94 -0.49 -1.08
N ALA A 91 5.57 0.68 -0.54
CA ALA A 91 6.53 1.63 0.02
C ALA A 91 7.31 1.05 1.22
N PHE A 92 6.67 0.29 2.10
CA PHE A 92 7.33 -0.42 3.20
C PHE A 92 8.31 -1.46 2.70
N LEU A 93 7.91 -2.31 1.76
CA LEU A 93 8.76 -3.36 1.20
C LEU A 93 9.99 -2.79 0.50
N VAL A 94 9.80 -1.73 -0.30
CA VAL A 94 10.89 -1.05 -0.99
C VAL A 94 11.86 -0.40 0.01
N PHE A 95 11.35 0.27 1.04
CA PHE A 95 12.16 0.93 2.06
C PHE A 95 12.93 -0.07 2.92
N GLU A 96 12.26 -1.08 3.47
CA GLU A 96 12.90 -2.04 4.36
C GLU A 96 13.93 -2.91 3.63
N PHE A 97 13.66 -3.30 2.39
CA PHE A 97 14.64 -4.03 1.59
C PHE A 97 15.90 -3.20 1.32
N GLU A 98 15.75 -1.91 0.99
CA GLU A 98 16.91 -1.01 0.82
C GLU A 98 17.76 -0.91 2.10
N LYS A 99 17.11 -0.88 3.26
CA LYS A 99 17.75 -0.71 4.56
C LYS A 99 18.38 -1.98 5.10
N THR A 100 17.72 -3.14 4.94
CA THR A 100 18.06 -4.39 5.65
C THR A 100 18.44 -5.55 4.76
N ASN A 101 18.20 -5.45 3.45
CA ASN A 101 18.29 -6.55 2.48
C ASN A 101 17.36 -7.73 2.80
N ALA A 102 16.30 -7.51 3.57
CA ALA A 102 15.32 -8.52 3.94
C ALA A 102 13.90 -8.08 3.57
N LEU A 103 13.03 -9.06 3.30
CA LEU A 103 11.60 -8.79 3.14
C LEU A 103 10.97 -8.55 4.50
N LEU A 104 10.09 -7.55 4.55
CA LEU A 104 9.24 -7.34 5.71
C LEU A 104 8.16 -8.42 5.78
N GLU A 105 8.04 -9.06 6.94
CA GLU A 105 7.08 -10.14 7.15
C GLU A 105 5.64 -9.58 7.20
N PHE A 106 4.71 -10.33 6.60
CA PHE A 106 3.28 -9.98 6.54
C PHE A 106 2.66 -9.77 7.93
N GLU A 107 3.00 -10.65 8.90
CA GLU A 107 2.45 -10.66 10.26
C GLU A 107 2.68 -9.34 11.01
N GLY A 108 3.75 -8.63 10.68
CA GLY A 108 4.10 -7.34 11.30
C GLY A 108 3.32 -6.14 10.78
N MET A 109 2.61 -6.26 9.64
CA MET A 109 2.05 -5.09 8.94
C MET A 109 0.58 -4.77 9.28
N ASN A 110 -0.17 -5.71 9.85
CA ASN A 110 -1.61 -5.55 10.12
C ASN A 110 -2.43 -5.09 8.90
N VAL A 111 -2.18 -5.73 7.75
CA VAL A 111 -2.81 -5.47 6.45
C VAL A 111 -3.52 -6.74 5.95
N SER A 112 -4.29 -6.64 4.85
CA SER A 112 -4.90 -7.83 4.25
C SER A 112 -3.88 -8.65 3.46
N ALA A 113 -3.98 -9.98 3.51
CA ALA A 113 -3.09 -10.87 2.77
C ALA A 113 -3.18 -10.63 1.25
N SER A 114 -4.38 -10.32 0.74
CA SER A 114 -4.59 -10.00 -0.67
C SER A 114 -3.83 -8.74 -1.09
N ASN A 115 -3.90 -7.66 -0.28
CA ASN A 115 -3.21 -6.42 -0.58
C ASN A 115 -1.70 -6.54 -0.37
N TYR A 116 -1.26 -7.40 0.58
CA TYR A 116 0.17 -7.68 0.74
C TYR A 116 0.77 -8.33 -0.51
N ILE A 117 0.11 -9.36 -1.07
CA ILE A 117 0.57 -10.02 -2.31
C ILE A 117 0.60 -9.03 -3.48
N GLN A 118 -0.40 -8.17 -3.60
CA GLN A 118 -0.45 -7.15 -4.67
C GLN A 118 0.66 -6.10 -4.47
N GLY A 119 0.84 -5.57 -3.26
CA GLY A 119 1.90 -4.62 -2.95
C GLY A 119 3.31 -5.21 -3.12
N LEU A 120 3.49 -6.51 -2.84
CA LEU A 120 4.75 -7.22 -3.14
C LEU A 120 4.97 -7.31 -4.66
N GLY A 121 3.91 -7.55 -5.45
CA GLY A 121 3.98 -7.51 -6.91
C GLY A 121 4.42 -6.15 -7.44
N ASP A 122 3.90 -5.07 -6.86
CA ASP A 122 4.26 -3.69 -7.22
C ASP A 122 5.72 -3.38 -6.80
N ALA A 123 6.15 -3.81 -5.61
CA ALA A 123 7.54 -3.67 -5.13
C ALA A 123 8.57 -4.38 -6.05
N ILE A 124 8.21 -5.53 -6.63
CA ILE A 124 9.04 -6.20 -7.65
C ILE A 124 9.27 -5.27 -8.84
N GLY A 125 8.27 -4.49 -9.25
CA GLY A 125 8.39 -3.48 -10.30
C GLY A 125 9.43 -2.39 -9.96
N GLU A 126 9.42 -1.91 -8.72
CA GLU A 126 10.39 -0.91 -8.23
C GLU A 126 11.81 -1.50 -8.09
N TRP A 127 11.96 -2.75 -7.65
CA TRP A 127 13.26 -3.44 -7.62
C TRP A 127 13.81 -3.66 -9.04
N ARG A 128 12.95 -4.02 -9.99
CA ARG A 128 13.35 -4.07 -11.41
C ARG A 128 13.88 -2.74 -11.90
N ARG A 129 13.27 -1.64 -11.50
CA ARG A 129 13.76 -0.29 -11.82
C ARG A 129 15.14 -0.04 -11.22
N LYS A 130 15.39 -0.47 -9.97
CA LYS A 130 16.73 -0.39 -9.34
C LYS A 130 17.76 -1.20 -10.11
N VAL A 131 17.47 -2.44 -10.51
CA VAL A 131 18.35 -3.26 -11.36
C VAL A 131 18.77 -2.49 -12.61
N LEU A 132 17.81 -1.91 -13.34
CA LEU A 132 18.09 -1.17 -14.56
C LEU A 132 18.97 0.07 -14.33
N VAL A 133 18.77 0.76 -13.20
CA VAL A 133 19.61 1.92 -12.83
C VAL A 133 21.02 1.47 -12.46
N SER A 134 21.18 0.41 -11.66
CA SER A 134 22.48 -0.15 -11.27
C SER A 134 23.29 -0.63 -12.50
N LEU A 135 22.64 -1.31 -13.44
CA LEU A 135 23.28 -1.72 -14.69
C LEU A 135 23.78 -0.54 -15.52
N ARG A 136 23.03 0.56 -15.60
CA ARG A 136 23.45 1.78 -16.31
C ARG A 136 24.67 2.44 -15.68
N LYS A 137 24.84 2.27 -14.36
CA LYS A 137 25.98 2.79 -13.60
C LYS A 137 27.15 1.81 -13.50
N LEU A 138 27.01 0.61 -14.06
CA LEU A 138 27.95 -0.50 -13.92
C LEU A 138 28.14 -1.00 -12.46
N GLU A 139 27.12 -0.80 -11.62
CA GLU A 139 27.04 -1.26 -10.24
C GLU A 139 26.46 -2.69 -10.23
N ILE A 140 27.25 -3.69 -10.69
CA ILE A 140 26.75 -5.06 -10.95
C ILE A 140 26.28 -5.75 -9.67
N GLU A 141 27.08 -5.70 -8.59
CA GLU A 141 26.75 -6.32 -7.30
C GLU A 141 25.42 -5.80 -6.72
N GLU A 142 25.18 -4.49 -6.84
CA GLU A 142 23.93 -3.89 -6.41
C GLU A 142 22.76 -4.36 -7.28
N GLY A 143 22.95 -4.49 -8.60
CA GLY A 143 21.95 -5.05 -9.50
C GLY A 143 21.59 -6.50 -9.17
N GLU A 144 22.59 -7.34 -8.88
CA GLU A 144 22.42 -8.77 -8.51
C GLU A 144 21.60 -8.92 -7.22
N LYS A 145 21.81 -8.07 -6.21
CA LYS A 145 21.04 -8.04 -4.97
C LYS A 145 19.53 -7.92 -5.23
N TYR A 146 19.13 -6.97 -6.07
CA TYR A 146 17.72 -6.79 -6.41
C TYR A 146 17.19 -7.91 -7.31
N LEU A 147 18.00 -8.43 -8.21
CA LEU A 147 17.61 -9.54 -9.07
C LEU A 147 17.34 -10.80 -8.23
N ALA A 148 18.15 -11.05 -7.21
CA ALA A 148 17.97 -12.20 -6.31
C ALA A 148 16.63 -12.14 -5.57
N ILE A 149 16.26 -11.00 -4.97
CA ILE A 149 14.98 -10.88 -4.27
C ILE A 149 13.79 -10.98 -5.21
N MET A 150 13.90 -10.41 -6.43
CA MET A 150 12.86 -10.54 -7.45
C MET A 150 12.64 -12.01 -7.83
N ALA A 151 13.71 -12.79 -8.06
CA ALA A 151 13.63 -14.19 -8.41
C ALA A 151 12.94 -15.01 -7.32
N VAL A 152 13.33 -14.82 -6.05
CA VAL A 152 12.70 -15.51 -4.90
C VAL A 152 11.22 -15.13 -4.80
N SER A 153 10.89 -13.84 -4.83
CA SER A 153 9.52 -13.36 -4.73
C SER A 153 8.65 -13.91 -5.86
N TYR A 154 9.14 -13.88 -7.10
CA TYR A 154 8.42 -14.40 -8.26
C TYR A 154 8.15 -15.91 -8.13
N THR A 155 9.15 -16.69 -7.73
CA THR A 155 9.02 -18.15 -7.59
C THR A 155 7.98 -18.53 -6.55
N HIS A 156 7.91 -17.79 -5.44
CA HIS A 156 6.96 -18.08 -4.36
C HIS A 156 5.57 -17.48 -4.57
N LEU A 157 5.44 -16.37 -5.32
CA LEU A 157 4.13 -15.81 -5.69
C LEU A 157 3.46 -16.59 -6.81
N THR A 158 4.22 -17.12 -7.78
CA THR A 158 3.70 -18.01 -8.80
C THR A 158 3.69 -19.43 -8.26
N LEU A 159 2.74 -19.73 -7.39
CA LEU A 159 2.48 -21.12 -6.99
C LEU A 159 2.29 -21.99 -8.23
N PRO A 160 2.86 -23.21 -8.26
CA PRO A 160 2.66 -24.12 -9.38
C PRO A 160 1.17 -24.33 -9.57
N THR A 161 0.65 -23.86 -10.69
CA THR A 161 -0.74 -24.07 -11.13
C THR A 161 -0.94 -25.47 -11.70
N THR A 162 -0.07 -26.43 -11.37
CA THR A 162 -0.30 -27.83 -11.68
C THR A 162 -1.47 -28.32 -10.83
N PRO A 163 -2.62 -28.60 -11.44
CA PRO A 163 -3.69 -29.28 -10.71
C PRO A 163 -3.10 -30.59 -10.19
N TYR A 164 -3.26 -30.84 -8.91
CA TYR A 164 -3.06 -32.18 -8.38
C TYR A 164 -4.08 -33.10 -9.08
N VAL A 165 -3.59 -33.91 -9.99
CA VAL A 165 -4.34 -35.01 -10.58
C VAL A 165 -4.35 -36.17 -9.60
#